data_4dfb4c8c36631eb18931f8564dddec65
#
_entry.id   4dfb4c8c36631eb18931f8564dddec65
#
_cell.length_a   1.000
_cell.length_b   1.000
_cell.length_c   1.000
_cell.angle_alpha   90.00
_cell.angle_beta   90.00
_cell.angle_gamma   90.00
#
_symmetry.space_group_name_H-M   'P 1'
#
loop_
_entity.id
_entity.type
_entity.pdbx_description
1 polymer ?
#
loop_
_entity_poly.entity_id
_entity_poly.type
_entity_poly.pdbx_seq_one_letter_code
_entity_poly.pdbx_strand_id
1 'polypeptide(L)'
;QTRLKENTWETKKHIIDKKLIPYLGKLKMCNITAQQIITWQNELINYKDDKGKPYSPVYLKTIHNQLSAIFNHAVRYYNLKENPCQKAGSMGKKKNREMLFWTKDEYLKFADVMMDKPLSYYAFEMLYWTGIREGELLALTPADFNFEKQTVTINKSFQHLNGRDI
;
A
#
# COMPACT_ATOMS: atom_id res chain seq x y z
N GLN A 1 -8.47 -9.73 13.09
CA GLN A 1 -7.51 -8.68 13.51
C GLN A 1 -6.12 -9.25 13.79
N THR A 2 -6.03 -10.37 14.52
CA THR A 2 -4.74 -10.96 14.99
C THR A 2 -3.79 -11.44 13.88
N ARG A 3 -4.24 -11.56 12.63
CA ARG A 3 -3.41 -12.02 11.49
C ARG A 3 -2.87 -10.90 10.60
N LEU A 4 -3.27 -9.65 10.85
CA LEU A 4 -2.88 -8.51 10.03
C LEU A 4 -2.07 -7.51 10.84
N LYS A 5 -1.05 -6.94 10.21
CA LYS A 5 -0.36 -5.77 10.77
C LYS A 5 -1.35 -4.60 10.87
N GLU A 6 -1.19 -3.76 11.87
CA GLU A 6 -2.12 -2.66 12.18
C GLU A 6 -2.35 -1.73 10.97
N ASN A 7 -1.30 -1.32 10.29
CA ASN A 7 -1.41 -0.48 9.10
C ASN A 7 -2.22 -1.13 7.96
N THR A 8 -2.07 -2.46 7.79
CA THR A 8 -2.87 -3.21 6.80
C THR A 8 -4.33 -3.25 7.20
N TRP A 9 -4.61 -3.39 8.48
CA TRP A 9 -5.97 -3.36 9.02
C TRP A 9 -6.63 -2.00 8.78
N GLU A 10 -5.97 -0.91 9.15
CA GLU A 10 -6.48 0.45 8.97
C GLU A 10 -6.75 0.78 7.49
N THR A 11 -5.83 0.42 6.60
CA THR A 11 -6.02 0.59 5.15
C THR A 11 -7.26 -0.16 4.64
N LYS A 12 -7.43 -1.42 5.05
CA LYS A 12 -8.59 -2.23 4.65
C LYS A 12 -9.88 -1.68 5.23
N LYS A 13 -9.87 -1.30 6.51
CA LYS A 13 -11.01 -0.68 7.19
C LYS A 13 -11.44 0.59 6.48
N HIS A 14 -10.51 1.49 6.16
CA HIS A 14 -10.81 2.71 5.42
C HIS A 14 -11.48 2.43 4.07
N ILE A 15 -10.97 1.46 3.30
CA ILE A 15 -11.58 1.08 2.02
C ILE A 15 -12.99 0.54 2.23
N ILE A 16 -13.20 -0.34 3.20
CA ILE A 16 -14.51 -0.93 3.48
C ILE A 16 -15.50 0.16 3.88
N ASP A 17 -15.15 0.97 4.88
CA ASP A 17 -16.06 1.96 5.47
C ASP A 17 -16.38 3.11 4.50
N LYS A 18 -15.42 3.54 3.69
CA LYS A 18 -15.57 4.72 2.83
C LYS A 18 -15.88 4.41 1.37
N LYS A 19 -15.59 3.20 0.89
CA LYS A 19 -15.70 2.87 -0.54
C LYS A 19 -16.61 1.69 -0.86
N LEU A 20 -16.90 0.83 0.12
CA LEU A 20 -17.76 -0.33 -0.09
C LEU A 20 -19.12 -0.18 0.61
N ILE A 21 -19.12 0.09 1.91
CA ILE A 21 -20.36 0.17 2.72
C ILE A 21 -21.34 1.24 2.21
N PRO A 22 -20.92 2.46 1.81
CA PRO A 22 -21.85 3.47 1.33
C PRO A 22 -22.65 3.04 0.10
N TYR A 23 -22.08 2.19 -0.74
CA TYR A 23 -22.68 1.74 -2.00
C TYR A 23 -23.38 0.39 -1.90
N LEU A 24 -22.76 -0.56 -1.23
CA LEU A 24 -23.18 -1.97 -1.24
C LEU A 24 -23.66 -2.47 0.13
N GLY A 25 -23.39 -1.73 1.22
CA GLY A 25 -23.60 -2.21 2.59
C GLY A 25 -25.05 -2.46 2.97
N LYS A 26 -26.02 -1.86 2.26
CA LYS A 26 -27.47 -2.07 2.48
C LYS A 26 -28.01 -3.30 1.71
N LEU A 27 -27.21 -3.88 0.81
CA LEU A 27 -27.62 -5.00 -0.03
C LEU A 27 -27.23 -6.34 0.64
N LYS A 28 -28.07 -7.35 0.50
CA LYS A 28 -27.69 -8.72 0.84
C LYS A 28 -26.64 -9.21 -0.17
N MET A 29 -25.56 -9.81 0.30
CA MET A 29 -24.45 -10.26 -0.57
C MET A 29 -24.91 -11.20 -1.69
N CYS A 30 -25.87 -12.08 -1.42
CA CYS A 30 -26.42 -13.01 -2.43
C CYS A 30 -27.21 -12.30 -3.54
N ASN A 31 -27.62 -11.05 -3.35
CA ASN A 31 -28.40 -10.28 -4.31
C ASN A 31 -27.53 -9.28 -5.09
N ILE A 32 -26.24 -9.14 -4.75
CA ILE A 32 -25.33 -8.24 -5.47
C ILE A 32 -24.96 -8.86 -6.80
N THR A 33 -25.34 -8.18 -7.88
CA THR A 33 -25.11 -8.60 -9.27
C THR A 33 -23.86 -7.97 -9.86
N ALA A 34 -23.33 -8.55 -10.93
CA ALA A 34 -22.23 -7.96 -11.69
C ALA A 34 -22.57 -6.55 -12.20
N GLN A 35 -23.84 -6.32 -12.60
CA GLN A 35 -24.30 -5.01 -13.06
C GLN A 35 -24.18 -3.93 -11.98
N GLN A 36 -24.56 -4.25 -10.74
CA GLN A 36 -24.43 -3.32 -9.61
C GLN A 36 -22.97 -3.02 -9.29
N ILE A 37 -22.09 -4.01 -9.45
CA ILE A 37 -20.64 -3.79 -9.27
C ILE A 37 -20.12 -2.88 -10.40
N ILE A 38 -20.52 -3.05 -11.64
CA ILE A 38 -20.13 -2.18 -12.76
C ILE A 38 -20.60 -0.74 -12.51
N THR A 39 -21.82 -0.55 -12.04
CA THR A 39 -22.34 0.77 -11.67
C THR A 39 -21.47 1.43 -10.59
N TRP A 40 -21.18 0.70 -9.50
CA TRP A 40 -20.30 1.16 -8.45
C TRP A 40 -18.87 1.47 -8.95
N GLN A 41 -18.31 0.64 -9.84
CA GLN A 41 -17.00 0.91 -10.46
C GLN A 41 -17.02 2.23 -11.25
N ASN A 42 -18.06 2.46 -12.05
CA ASN A 42 -18.21 3.68 -12.83
C ASN A 42 -18.32 4.94 -11.95
N GLU A 43 -19.04 4.84 -10.84
CA GLU A 43 -19.13 5.96 -9.87
C GLU A 43 -17.76 6.29 -9.30
N LEU A 44 -16.95 5.29 -8.91
CA LEU A 44 -15.60 5.51 -8.38
C LEU A 44 -14.60 5.99 -9.45
N ILE A 45 -14.73 5.53 -10.70
CA ILE A 45 -13.88 5.96 -11.81
C ILE A 45 -14.15 7.44 -12.14
N ASN A 46 -15.41 7.86 -12.09
CA ASN A 46 -15.82 9.23 -12.39
C ASN A 46 -15.70 10.18 -11.19
N TYR A 47 -15.42 9.65 -10.00
CA TYR A 47 -15.23 10.48 -8.80
C TYR A 47 -14.06 11.46 -8.96
N LYS A 48 -14.29 12.66 -8.49
CA LYS A 48 -13.26 13.70 -8.34
C LYS A 48 -13.34 14.28 -6.94
N ASP A 49 -12.18 14.53 -6.34
CA ASP A 49 -12.11 15.22 -5.06
C ASP A 49 -12.43 16.73 -5.20
N ASP A 50 -12.42 17.47 -4.09
CA ASP A 50 -12.70 18.91 -4.04
C ASP A 50 -11.72 19.74 -4.90
N LYS A 51 -10.58 19.16 -5.29
CA LYS A 51 -9.56 19.74 -6.18
C LYS A 51 -9.70 19.26 -7.63
N GLY A 52 -10.77 18.54 -7.96
CA GLY A 52 -11.02 17.99 -9.29
C GLY A 52 -10.15 16.78 -9.66
N LYS A 53 -9.41 16.19 -8.71
CA LYS A 53 -8.47 15.08 -8.95
C LYS A 53 -9.19 13.73 -8.86
N PRO A 54 -9.10 12.87 -9.90
CA PRO A 54 -9.68 11.53 -9.87
C PRO A 54 -8.82 10.56 -9.04
N TYR A 55 -9.41 9.42 -8.65
CA TYR A 55 -8.64 8.34 -8.07
C TYR A 55 -7.61 7.78 -9.05
N SER A 56 -6.43 7.43 -8.52
CA SER A 56 -5.41 6.79 -9.36
C SER A 56 -5.86 5.40 -9.82
N PRO A 57 -5.47 4.95 -11.01
CA PRO A 57 -5.81 3.61 -11.51
C PRO A 57 -5.36 2.48 -10.58
N VAL A 58 -4.23 2.66 -9.88
CA VAL A 58 -3.72 1.70 -8.90
C VAL A 58 -4.62 1.63 -7.66
N TYR A 59 -5.08 2.79 -7.17
CA TYR A 59 -5.99 2.85 -6.03
C TYR A 59 -7.35 2.23 -6.35
N LEU A 60 -7.91 2.52 -7.52
CA LEU A 60 -9.15 1.88 -8.00
C LEU A 60 -9.01 0.36 -8.03
N LYS A 61 -7.88 -0.15 -8.54
CA LYS A 61 -7.61 -1.59 -8.53
C LYS A 61 -7.52 -2.16 -7.12
N THR A 62 -6.91 -1.44 -6.18
CA THR A 62 -6.82 -1.86 -4.78
C THR A 62 -8.20 -1.96 -4.14
N ILE A 63 -9.10 -0.99 -4.39
CA ILE A 63 -10.48 -1.01 -3.91
C ILE A 63 -11.23 -2.21 -4.49
N HIS A 64 -11.13 -2.45 -5.80
CA HIS A 64 -11.78 -3.59 -6.45
C HIS A 64 -11.28 -4.93 -5.90
N ASN A 65 -9.97 -5.07 -5.72
CA ASN A 65 -9.39 -6.29 -5.16
C ASN A 65 -9.87 -6.56 -3.74
N GLN A 66 -10.10 -5.50 -2.93
CA GLN A 66 -10.63 -5.67 -1.58
C GLN A 66 -12.08 -6.19 -1.61
N LEU A 67 -12.93 -5.67 -2.50
CA LEU A 67 -14.30 -6.19 -2.69
C LEU A 67 -14.29 -7.65 -3.17
N SER A 68 -13.48 -7.94 -4.18
CA SER A 68 -13.35 -9.30 -4.72
C SER A 68 -12.86 -10.30 -3.67
N ALA A 69 -11.93 -9.89 -2.79
CA ALA A 69 -11.47 -10.73 -1.68
C ALA A 69 -12.59 -11.05 -0.67
N ILE A 70 -13.49 -10.08 -0.39
CA ILE A 70 -14.65 -10.29 0.48
C ILE A 70 -15.60 -11.30 -0.16
N PHE A 71 -15.92 -11.17 -1.46
CA PHE A 71 -16.77 -12.13 -2.17
C PHE A 71 -16.14 -13.52 -2.27
N ASN A 72 -14.83 -13.61 -2.54
CA ASN A 72 -14.12 -14.90 -2.52
C ASN A 72 -14.20 -15.59 -1.15
N HIS A 73 -14.11 -14.80 -0.07
CA HIS A 73 -14.29 -15.31 1.28
C HIS A 73 -15.71 -15.85 1.50
N ALA A 74 -16.73 -15.13 1.01
CA ALA A 74 -18.13 -15.56 1.10
C ALA A 74 -18.41 -16.83 0.27
N VAL A 75 -17.83 -16.95 -0.92
CA VAL A 75 -17.92 -18.19 -1.73
C VAL A 75 -17.31 -19.36 -0.99
N ARG A 76 -16.14 -19.18 -0.35
CA ARG A 76 -15.41 -20.25 0.33
C ARG A 76 -16.07 -20.73 1.63
N TYR A 77 -16.64 -19.81 2.41
CA TYR A 77 -17.04 -20.10 3.79
C TYR A 77 -18.52 -19.89 4.08
N TYR A 78 -19.27 -19.20 3.21
CA TYR A 78 -20.68 -18.85 3.44
C TYR A 78 -21.60 -19.30 2.31
N ASN A 79 -21.18 -20.27 1.52
CA ASN A 79 -21.98 -20.89 0.45
C ASN A 79 -22.52 -19.88 -0.59
N LEU A 80 -21.84 -18.76 -0.78
CA LEU A 80 -22.18 -17.89 -1.90
C LEU A 80 -21.83 -18.61 -3.21
N LYS A 81 -22.77 -18.64 -4.17
CA LYS A 81 -22.67 -19.43 -5.39
C LYS A 81 -21.45 -19.05 -6.24
N GLU A 82 -21.19 -17.75 -6.39
CA GLU A 82 -20.09 -17.22 -7.22
C GLU A 82 -19.68 -15.81 -6.76
N ASN A 83 -18.49 -15.40 -7.18
CA ASN A 83 -18.02 -14.03 -6.96
C ASN A 83 -18.46 -13.13 -8.12
N PRO A 84 -19.40 -12.19 -7.93
CA PRO A 84 -19.89 -11.33 -9.02
C PRO A 84 -18.84 -10.36 -9.56
N CYS A 85 -17.76 -10.08 -8.80
CA CYS A 85 -16.65 -9.26 -9.28
C CYS A 85 -15.90 -9.90 -10.45
N GLN A 86 -15.91 -11.22 -10.58
CA GLN A 86 -15.26 -11.92 -11.70
C GLN A 86 -15.97 -11.62 -13.01
N LYS A 87 -17.33 -11.58 -13.00
CA LYS A 87 -18.13 -11.22 -14.18
C LYS A 87 -18.09 -9.74 -14.50
N ALA A 88 -18.03 -8.88 -13.47
CA ALA A 88 -17.93 -7.43 -13.64
C ALA A 88 -16.59 -7.00 -14.24
N GLY A 89 -15.55 -7.79 -14.06
CA GLY A 89 -14.19 -7.43 -14.44
C GLY A 89 -13.52 -6.48 -13.46
N SER A 90 -12.22 -6.29 -13.61
CA SER A 90 -11.42 -5.45 -12.73
C SER A 90 -11.50 -3.98 -13.14
N MET A 91 -11.57 -3.05 -12.16
CA MET A 91 -11.36 -1.64 -12.44
C MET A 91 -9.91 -1.23 -12.15
N GLY A 92 -9.46 -0.17 -12.84
CA GLY A 92 -8.11 0.35 -12.71
C GLY A 92 -7.06 -0.52 -13.41
N LYS A 93 -5.82 -0.06 -13.40
CA LYS A 93 -4.69 -0.74 -14.04
C LYS A 93 -3.52 -0.85 -13.09
N LYS A 94 -2.70 -1.90 -13.21
CA LYS A 94 -1.33 -1.86 -12.70
C LYS A 94 -0.59 -0.80 -13.50
N LYS A 95 0.01 0.16 -12.82
CA LYS A 95 0.89 1.10 -13.47
C LYS A 95 2.28 0.50 -13.48
N ASN A 96 2.73 0.00 -14.61
CA ASN A 96 4.15 -0.26 -14.85
C ASN A 96 4.79 1.11 -15.09
N ARG A 97 5.28 1.74 -14.02
CA ARG A 97 6.24 2.84 -14.16
C ARG A 97 7.61 2.21 -14.25
N GLU A 98 8.40 2.67 -15.19
CA GLU A 98 9.83 2.44 -15.17
C GLU A 98 10.38 2.92 -13.83
N MET A 99 11.12 2.07 -13.15
CA MET A 99 11.70 2.42 -11.85
C MET A 99 12.90 3.30 -12.10
N LEU A 100 12.79 4.56 -11.67
CA LEU A 100 13.91 5.48 -11.69
C LEU A 100 14.92 5.05 -10.64
N PHE A 101 16.18 5.03 -11.00
CA PHE A 101 17.29 4.77 -10.09
C PHE A 101 18.43 5.75 -10.41
N TRP A 102 19.27 6.00 -9.44
CA TRP A 102 20.47 6.79 -9.64
C TRP A 102 21.64 5.90 -10.03
N THR A 103 22.37 6.31 -11.04
CA THR A 103 23.67 5.74 -11.31
C THR A 103 24.65 6.08 -10.19
N LYS A 104 25.77 5.35 -10.12
CA LYS A 104 26.80 5.63 -9.11
C LYS A 104 27.31 7.07 -9.19
N ASP A 105 27.54 7.57 -10.41
CA ASP A 105 28.10 8.93 -10.62
C ASP A 105 27.09 10.02 -10.22
N GLU A 106 25.80 9.80 -10.46
CA GLU A 106 24.74 10.71 -10.01
C GLU A 106 24.62 10.71 -8.48
N TYR A 107 24.71 9.52 -7.87
CA TYR A 107 24.68 9.42 -6.41
C TYR A 107 25.88 10.11 -5.75
N LEU A 108 27.10 9.92 -6.26
CA LEU A 108 28.30 10.54 -5.72
C LEU A 108 28.20 12.08 -5.76
N LYS A 109 27.71 12.66 -6.86
CA LYS A 109 27.46 14.12 -6.96
C LYS A 109 26.44 14.60 -5.93
N PHE A 110 25.40 13.82 -5.67
CA PHE A 110 24.43 14.13 -4.61
C PHE A 110 25.07 14.05 -3.22
N ALA A 111 25.84 13.00 -2.96
CA ALA A 111 26.52 12.78 -1.67
C ALA A 111 27.47 13.93 -1.34
N ASP A 112 28.25 14.43 -2.31
CA ASP A 112 29.14 15.59 -2.12
C ASP A 112 28.38 16.83 -1.65
N VAL A 113 27.21 17.12 -2.22
CA VAL A 113 26.38 18.26 -1.80
C VAL A 113 25.77 18.08 -0.42
N MET A 114 25.60 16.83 0.03
CA MET A 114 24.98 16.51 1.34
C MET A 114 25.99 16.45 2.49
N MET A 115 27.29 16.59 2.25
CA MET A 115 28.33 16.47 3.28
C MET A 115 28.21 17.51 4.42
N ASP A 116 27.60 18.66 4.15
CA ASP A 116 27.31 19.71 5.14
C ASP A 116 26.17 19.33 6.09
N LYS A 117 25.45 18.22 5.84
CA LYS A 117 24.33 17.70 6.64
C LYS A 117 24.62 16.27 7.11
N PRO A 118 25.48 16.08 8.12
CA PRO A 118 26.04 14.77 8.47
C PRO A 118 25.00 13.67 8.70
N LEU A 119 23.91 13.96 9.42
CA LEU A 119 22.86 12.97 9.66
C LEU A 119 22.20 12.48 8.38
N SER A 120 21.88 13.41 7.47
CA SER A 120 21.28 13.07 6.18
C SER A 120 22.29 12.35 5.29
N TYR A 121 23.53 12.79 5.26
CA TYR A 121 24.60 12.17 4.50
C TYR A 121 24.76 10.69 4.86
N TYR A 122 24.95 10.36 6.13
CA TYR A 122 25.10 8.96 6.57
C TYR A 122 23.83 8.13 6.37
N ALA A 123 22.65 8.74 6.50
CA ALA A 123 21.40 8.03 6.19
C ALA A 123 21.32 7.65 4.72
N PHE A 124 21.66 8.54 3.79
CA PHE A 124 21.69 8.25 2.37
C PHE A 124 22.79 7.26 1.98
N GLU A 125 23.98 7.34 2.60
CA GLU A 125 25.03 6.35 2.43
C GLU A 125 24.52 4.94 2.80
N MET A 126 23.88 4.79 3.94
CA MET A 126 23.29 3.52 4.35
C MET A 126 22.23 3.05 3.33
N LEU A 127 21.31 3.91 2.91
CA LEU A 127 20.26 3.55 1.96
C LEU A 127 20.83 3.12 0.61
N TYR A 128 21.78 3.87 0.08
CA TYR A 128 22.33 3.62 -1.25
C TYR A 128 23.18 2.36 -1.30
N TRP A 129 24.12 2.20 -0.37
CA TRP A 129 25.06 1.07 -0.42
C TRP A 129 24.50 -0.23 0.11
N THR A 130 23.52 -0.20 1.00
CA THR A 130 22.94 -1.43 1.56
C THR A 130 21.61 -1.81 0.90
N GLY A 131 20.91 -0.88 0.26
CA GLY A 131 19.59 -1.11 -0.33
C GLY A 131 18.47 -1.33 0.70
N ILE A 132 18.69 -1.01 1.99
CA ILE A 132 17.65 -1.11 3.02
C ILE A 132 16.53 -0.11 2.76
N ARG A 133 15.32 -0.39 3.25
CA ARG A 133 14.20 0.53 3.14
C ARG A 133 14.31 1.66 4.18
N GLU A 134 13.77 2.85 3.84
CA GLU A 134 13.76 4.01 4.76
C GLU A 134 13.23 3.64 6.16
N GLY A 135 12.11 2.94 6.25
CA GLY A 135 11.55 2.52 7.54
C GLY A 135 12.45 1.53 8.31
N GLU A 136 13.22 0.72 7.62
CA GLU A 136 14.21 -0.19 8.23
C GLU A 136 15.39 0.62 8.77
N LEU A 137 15.89 1.60 8.00
CA LEU A 137 16.94 2.52 8.46
C LEU A 137 16.52 3.27 9.73
N LEU A 138 15.32 3.86 9.73
CA LEU A 138 14.80 4.64 10.85
C LEU A 138 14.57 3.80 12.12
N ALA A 139 14.45 2.48 11.98
CA ALA A 139 14.29 1.57 13.11
C ALA A 139 15.63 1.08 13.69
N LEU A 140 16.75 1.34 13.03
CA LEU A 140 18.06 0.86 13.49
C LEU A 140 18.48 1.51 14.81
N THR A 141 19.10 0.73 15.65
CA THR A 141 19.71 1.13 16.92
C THR A 141 21.17 0.67 16.97
N PRO A 142 22.03 1.23 17.83
CA PRO A 142 23.41 0.77 17.96
C PRO A 142 23.56 -0.74 18.20
N ALA A 143 22.59 -1.36 18.88
CA ALA A 143 22.60 -2.80 19.16
C ALA A 143 22.41 -3.69 17.89
N ASP A 144 21.94 -3.11 16.79
CA ASP A 144 21.75 -3.85 15.53
C ASP A 144 23.05 -4.00 14.74
N PHE A 145 24.13 -3.30 15.13
CA PHE A 145 25.43 -3.31 14.46
C PHE A 145 26.41 -4.25 15.18
N ASN A 146 27.03 -5.14 14.41
CA ASN A 146 28.15 -5.95 14.87
C ASN A 146 29.42 -5.52 14.10
N PHE A 147 30.24 -4.69 14.72
CA PHE A 147 31.44 -4.13 14.08
C PHE A 147 32.56 -5.18 13.90
N GLU A 148 32.62 -6.19 14.76
CA GLU A 148 33.61 -7.28 14.61
C GLU A 148 33.31 -8.14 13.36
N LYS A 149 32.01 -8.45 13.16
CA LYS A 149 31.54 -9.22 12.01
C LYS A 149 31.23 -8.38 10.79
N GLN A 150 31.31 -7.05 10.90
CA GLN A 150 30.93 -6.09 9.85
C GLN A 150 29.51 -6.34 9.30
N THR A 151 28.55 -6.60 10.18
CA THR A 151 27.17 -6.91 9.83
C THR A 151 26.18 -6.01 10.55
N VAL A 152 25.04 -5.78 9.90
CA VAL A 152 23.87 -5.11 10.50
C VAL A 152 22.66 -6.06 10.45
N THR A 153 21.91 -6.14 11.55
CA THR A 153 20.70 -6.97 11.65
C THR A 153 19.47 -6.14 11.35
N ILE A 154 18.74 -6.49 10.28
CA ILE A 154 17.54 -5.79 9.83
C ILE A 154 16.33 -6.70 10.11
N ASN A 155 15.64 -6.49 11.22
CA ASN A 155 14.50 -7.31 11.65
C ASN A 155 13.26 -6.48 12.05
N LYS A 156 13.33 -5.16 11.95
CA LYS A 156 12.29 -4.21 12.33
C LYS A 156 12.18 -3.08 11.33
N SER A 157 11.06 -2.37 11.35
CA SER A 157 10.80 -1.24 10.45
C SER A 157 9.95 -0.23 11.18
N PHE A 158 10.39 1.02 11.19
CA PHE A 158 9.67 2.15 11.74
C PHE A 158 8.46 2.50 10.87
N GLN A 159 7.33 2.78 11.51
CA GLN A 159 6.13 3.30 10.87
C GLN A 159 5.46 4.32 11.78
N HIS A 160 4.96 5.40 11.18
CA HIS A 160 4.10 6.35 11.89
C HIS A 160 2.64 6.05 11.53
N LEU A 161 1.82 5.69 12.52
CA LEU A 161 0.43 5.31 12.32
C LEU A 161 -0.46 5.95 13.41
N ASN A 162 -1.48 6.68 13.00
CA ASN A 162 -2.45 7.32 13.91
C ASN A 162 -1.78 8.17 15.01
N GLY A 163 -0.74 8.92 14.67
CA GLY A 163 0.00 9.76 15.61
C GLY A 163 0.94 9.00 16.57
N ARG A 164 1.20 7.71 16.29
CA ARG A 164 2.11 6.86 17.07
C ARG A 164 3.21 6.29 16.18
N ASP A 165 4.38 6.16 16.77
CA ASP A 165 5.53 5.46 16.19
C ASP A 165 5.44 3.98 16.54
N ILE A 166 5.56 3.11 15.54
CA ILE A 166 5.49 1.65 15.68
C ILE A 166 6.69 1.00 14.99
#